data_2b3fca2959e2f89152a3fee0f9b7bb8d
#
_entry.id   2b3fca2959e2f89152a3fee0f9b7bb8d
#
_cell.length_a   1.000
_cell.length_b   1.000
_cell.length_c   1.000
_cell.angle_alpha   90.00
_cell.angle_beta   90.00
_cell.angle_gamma   90.00
#
_symmetry.space_group_name_H-M   'P 1'
#
loop_
_entity.id
_entity.type
_entity.pdbx_description
1 polymer ?
#
loop_
_entity_poly.entity_id
_entity_poly.type
_entity_poly.pdbx_seq_one_letter_code
_entity_poly.pdbx_strand_id
1 'polypeptide(L)'
;MKPKDRIIAKRPSSWANGLLDQLTDRVAGTPLFTVLEGILKETINNGIHLAVFVQPYLGFVLEGKKTIDSRFSVNRHAPFQQVNNGDLLILKESSGPICGVCVVSHAWYYQLNPASWSDIEKYASALCMDDSAFWEKKRAACFATLMRLENVTRVPDIPVQKLDPRGWVVLKDVKRQRSLL
;
A
#
# COMPACT_ATOMS: atom_id res chain seq x y z
N MET A 1 -21.55 20.33 26.92
CA MET A 1 -21.58 20.01 25.49
C MET A 1 -20.14 20.08 25.00
N LYS A 2 -19.47 18.93 24.79
CA LYS A 2 -18.05 18.88 24.38
C LYS A 2 -17.95 19.15 22.88
N PRO A 3 -16.94 19.92 22.40
CA PRO A 3 -16.76 20.17 20.97
C PRO A 3 -16.38 18.88 20.26
N LYS A 4 -17.05 18.60 19.15
CA LYS A 4 -16.81 17.47 18.26
C LYS A 4 -15.42 17.60 17.63
N ASP A 5 -14.59 16.58 17.81
CA ASP A 5 -13.28 16.45 17.18
C ASP A 5 -13.41 16.66 15.65
N ARG A 6 -12.87 17.77 15.18
CA ARG A 6 -12.59 17.99 13.77
C ARG A 6 -11.46 17.03 13.39
N ILE A 7 -11.79 15.96 12.68
CA ILE A 7 -10.77 15.18 11.95
C ILE A 7 -10.24 16.10 10.85
N ILE A 8 -9.19 16.83 11.18
CA ILE A 8 -8.40 17.58 10.19
C ILE A 8 -7.66 16.51 9.38
N ALA A 9 -7.98 16.39 8.09
CA ALA A 9 -7.19 15.60 7.17
C ALA A 9 -5.73 16.07 7.31
N LYS A 10 -4.86 15.21 7.85
CA LYS A 10 -3.45 15.53 8.03
C LYS A 10 -2.86 15.83 6.66
N ARG A 11 -2.44 17.09 6.44
CA ARG A 11 -1.65 17.45 5.25
C ARG A 11 -0.42 16.55 5.22
N PRO A 12 -0.01 16.04 4.05
CA PRO A 12 1.22 15.28 3.93
C PRO A 12 2.37 16.08 4.56
N SER A 13 3.23 15.39 5.30
CA SER A 13 4.44 16.02 5.84
C SER A 13 5.31 16.55 4.70
N SER A 14 6.12 17.57 4.94
CA SER A 14 6.94 18.23 3.89
C SER A 14 7.79 17.24 3.07
N TRP A 15 8.26 16.14 3.69
CA TRP A 15 9.00 15.08 3.01
C TRP A 15 8.14 14.30 1.99
N ALA A 16 6.84 14.13 2.29
CA ALA A 16 5.93 13.41 1.40
C ALA A 16 5.65 14.19 0.12
N ASN A 17 5.54 15.52 0.19
CA ASN A 17 5.36 16.36 -1.00
C ASN A 17 6.60 16.30 -1.90
N GLY A 18 7.79 16.49 -1.35
CA GLY A 18 9.03 16.38 -2.12
C GLY A 18 9.26 14.98 -2.72
N LEU A 19 8.77 13.93 -2.06
CA LEU A 19 8.76 12.59 -2.62
C LEU A 19 7.81 12.47 -3.81
N LEU A 20 6.60 12.99 -3.70
CA LEU A 20 5.60 12.90 -4.77
C LEU A 20 6.03 13.68 -6.02
N ASP A 21 6.68 14.83 -5.85
CA ASP A 21 7.26 15.60 -6.95
C ASP A 21 8.34 14.77 -7.68
N GLN A 22 9.30 14.21 -6.95
CA GLN A 22 10.33 13.34 -7.52
C GLN A 22 9.73 12.12 -8.22
N LEU A 23 8.70 11.49 -7.62
CA LEU A 23 8.04 10.33 -8.23
C LEU A 23 7.35 10.70 -9.53
N THR A 24 6.71 11.86 -9.59
CA THR A 24 6.04 12.36 -10.81
C THR A 24 7.02 12.45 -11.97
N ASP A 25 8.23 12.98 -11.73
CA ASP A 25 9.29 13.06 -12.74
C ASP A 25 9.76 11.66 -13.18
N ARG A 26 9.86 10.71 -12.26
CA ARG A 26 10.36 9.35 -12.54
C ARG A 26 9.36 8.47 -13.30
N VAL A 27 8.06 8.70 -13.14
CA VAL A 27 7.02 7.95 -13.87
C VAL A 27 6.59 8.66 -15.16
N ALA A 28 7.18 9.80 -15.50
CA ALA A 28 6.88 10.51 -16.74
C ALA A 28 7.01 9.59 -17.96
N GLY A 29 6.02 9.64 -18.85
CA GLY A 29 5.96 8.77 -20.03
C GLY A 29 5.46 7.35 -19.78
N THR A 30 5.10 6.98 -18.55
CA THR A 30 4.44 5.71 -18.23
C THR A 30 2.93 5.91 -18.02
N PRO A 31 2.10 4.84 -18.12
CA PRO A 31 0.67 4.93 -17.78
C PRO A 31 0.42 5.39 -16.34
N LEU A 32 1.35 5.15 -15.43
CA LEU A 32 1.23 5.55 -14.03
C LEU A 32 1.34 7.06 -13.82
N PHE A 33 1.98 7.79 -14.75
CA PHE A 33 2.02 9.24 -14.71
C PHE A 33 0.62 9.86 -14.70
N THR A 34 -0.26 9.42 -15.61
CA THR A 34 -1.63 9.91 -15.69
C THR A 34 -2.43 9.61 -14.41
N VAL A 35 -2.24 8.43 -13.84
CA VAL A 35 -2.89 8.04 -12.58
C VAL A 35 -2.40 8.92 -11.43
N LEU A 36 -1.09 9.04 -11.25
CA LEU A 36 -0.48 9.85 -10.19
C LEU A 36 -0.91 11.31 -10.33
N GLU A 37 -0.78 11.89 -11.51
CA GLU A 37 -1.16 13.28 -11.77
C GLU A 37 -2.65 13.52 -11.51
N GLY A 38 -3.52 12.60 -11.95
CA GLY A 38 -4.97 12.64 -11.70
C GLY A 38 -5.30 12.62 -10.20
N ILE A 39 -4.60 11.79 -9.42
CA ILE A 39 -4.77 11.76 -7.96
C ILE A 39 -4.27 13.07 -7.33
N LEU A 40 -3.12 13.59 -7.75
CA LEU A 40 -2.55 14.83 -7.19
C LEU A 40 -3.40 16.06 -7.53
N LYS A 41 -3.95 16.13 -8.74
CA LYS A 41 -4.88 17.19 -9.19
C LYS A 41 -6.33 16.97 -8.70
N GLU A 42 -6.57 15.89 -7.96
CA GLU A 42 -7.91 15.54 -7.43
C GLU A 42 -9.00 15.29 -8.50
N THR A 43 -8.59 14.98 -9.72
CA THR A 43 -9.48 14.52 -10.78
C THR A 43 -9.78 13.02 -10.68
N ILE A 44 -8.93 12.27 -9.97
CA ILE A 44 -9.10 10.86 -9.59
C ILE A 44 -9.15 10.80 -8.07
N ASN A 45 -10.22 10.20 -7.52
CA ASN A 45 -10.42 10.10 -6.08
C ASN A 45 -9.86 8.77 -5.54
N ASN A 46 -8.54 8.59 -5.67
CA ASN A 46 -7.81 7.45 -5.12
C ASN A 46 -6.74 7.90 -4.11
N GLY A 47 -6.29 6.95 -3.31
CA GLY A 47 -5.25 7.14 -2.32
C GLY A 47 -3.84 6.95 -2.91
N ILE A 48 -2.84 7.44 -2.15
CA ILE A 48 -1.42 7.14 -2.39
C ILE A 48 -0.85 6.59 -1.09
N HIS A 49 -0.24 5.42 -1.18
CA HIS A 49 0.35 4.72 -0.05
C HIS A 49 1.83 4.44 -0.27
N LEU A 50 2.61 4.44 0.79
CA LEU A 50 3.99 3.96 0.81
C LEU A 50 4.03 2.63 1.53
N ALA A 51 4.47 1.58 0.85
CA ALA A 51 4.65 0.24 1.41
C ALA A 51 6.14 -0.12 1.48
N VAL A 52 6.57 -0.52 2.67
CA VAL A 52 7.93 -1.02 2.88
C VAL A 52 7.95 -2.53 2.71
N PHE A 53 8.88 -3.01 1.89
CA PHE A 53 9.09 -4.43 1.62
C PHE A 53 10.49 -4.85 2.09
N VAL A 54 10.59 -6.07 2.57
CA VAL A 54 11.87 -6.74 2.79
C VAL A 54 12.22 -7.62 1.59
N GLN A 55 13.51 -7.86 1.37
CA GLN A 55 13.95 -8.84 0.38
C GLN A 55 13.68 -10.27 0.90
N PRO A 56 13.38 -11.23 0.00
CA PRO A 56 13.34 -11.12 -1.47
C PRO A 56 12.00 -10.63 -2.04
N TYR A 57 11.00 -10.35 -1.18
CA TYR A 57 9.63 -10.07 -1.62
C TYR A 57 9.50 -8.83 -2.51
N LEU A 58 10.31 -7.80 -2.26
CA LEU A 58 10.33 -6.63 -3.15
C LEU A 58 10.81 -7.03 -4.56
N GLY A 59 11.87 -7.81 -4.64
CA GLY A 59 12.35 -8.35 -5.91
C GLY A 59 11.27 -9.12 -6.64
N PHE A 60 10.54 -9.99 -5.94
CA PHE A 60 9.44 -10.77 -6.53
C PHE A 60 8.29 -9.90 -7.04
N VAL A 61 7.96 -8.80 -6.36
CA VAL A 61 6.97 -7.84 -6.87
C VAL A 61 7.47 -7.18 -8.14
N LEU A 62 8.71 -6.67 -8.13
CA LEU A 62 9.30 -5.97 -9.27
C LEU A 62 9.55 -6.87 -10.49
N GLU A 63 9.64 -8.18 -10.30
CA GLU A 63 9.77 -9.20 -11.34
C GLU A 63 8.40 -9.77 -11.78
N GLY A 64 7.31 -9.35 -11.15
CA GLY A 64 5.96 -9.85 -11.44
C GLY A 64 5.67 -11.27 -10.93
N LYS A 65 6.56 -11.85 -10.11
CA LYS A 65 6.35 -13.16 -9.48
C LYS A 65 5.34 -13.09 -8.34
N LYS A 66 5.49 -12.08 -7.48
CA LYS A 66 4.54 -11.77 -6.41
C LYS A 66 3.49 -10.79 -6.92
N THR A 67 2.30 -11.31 -7.22
CA THR A 67 1.18 -10.51 -7.77
C THR A 67 0.18 -10.08 -6.70
N ILE A 68 0.26 -10.64 -5.49
CA ILE A 68 -0.55 -10.23 -4.34
C ILE A 68 0.38 -9.88 -3.18
N ASP A 69 0.24 -8.68 -2.61
CA ASP A 69 0.85 -8.34 -1.32
C ASP A 69 -0.10 -8.63 -0.17
N SER A 70 0.44 -8.99 0.98
CA SER A 70 -0.33 -9.26 2.19
C SER A 70 0.23 -8.54 3.40
N ARG A 71 -0.65 -7.95 4.18
CA ARG A 71 -0.32 -7.30 5.46
C ARG A 71 -1.16 -7.91 6.56
N PHE A 72 -0.46 -8.46 7.56
CA PHE A 72 -1.06 -9.09 8.72
C PHE A 72 -0.85 -8.22 9.96
N SER A 73 -1.86 -8.10 10.80
CA SER A 73 -1.80 -7.27 12.01
C SER A 73 -2.67 -7.79 13.13
N VAL A 74 -2.30 -7.48 14.37
CA VAL A 74 -3.12 -7.78 15.55
C VAL A 74 -4.25 -6.77 15.69
N ASN A 75 -3.99 -5.50 15.35
CA ASN A 75 -4.93 -4.40 15.49
C ASN A 75 -5.40 -3.86 14.12
N ARG A 76 -6.56 -3.19 14.10
CA ARG A 76 -7.10 -2.51 12.91
C ARG A 76 -6.34 -1.20 12.65
N HIS A 77 -5.22 -1.28 11.92
CA HIS A 77 -4.50 -0.11 11.42
C HIS A 77 -4.13 -0.29 9.94
N ALA A 78 -3.71 0.78 9.30
CA ALA A 78 -3.35 0.74 7.88
C ALA A 78 -2.41 -0.43 7.57
N PRO A 79 -2.66 -1.11 6.44
CA PRO A 79 -3.60 -0.82 5.35
C PRO A 79 -5.04 -1.31 5.54
N PHE A 80 -5.37 -1.97 6.67
CA PHE A 80 -6.68 -2.60 6.88
C PHE A 80 -7.81 -1.58 6.71
N GLN A 81 -8.72 -1.83 5.74
CA GLN A 81 -9.86 -0.98 5.37
C GLN A 81 -9.48 0.47 5.01
N GLN A 82 -8.25 0.70 4.55
CA GLN A 82 -7.76 2.03 4.15
C GLN A 82 -7.19 2.05 2.72
N VAL A 83 -7.11 0.90 2.07
CA VAL A 83 -6.69 0.78 0.67
C VAL A 83 -7.92 0.51 -0.18
N ASN A 84 -8.02 1.11 -1.34
CA ASN A 84 -9.13 0.91 -2.27
C ASN A 84 -8.60 0.48 -3.65
N ASN A 85 -9.48 -0.08 -4.46
CA ASN A 85 -9.16 -0.39 -5.85
C ASN A 85 -8.82 0.91 -6.60
N GLY A 86 -7.72 0.90 -7.33
CA GLY A 86 -7.19 2.05 -8.03
C GLY A 86 -6.18 2.90 -7.22
N ASP A 87 -5.97 2.60 -5.93
CA ASP A 87 -4.96 3.31 -5.14
C ASP A 87 -3.55 3.03 -5.66
N LEU A 88 -2.71 4.07 -5.60
CA LEU A 88 -1.31 3.99 -6.00
C LEU A 88 -0.45 3.54 -4.81
N LEU A 89 0.41 2.57 -5.07
CA LEU A 89 1.31 2.01 -4.07
C LEU A 89 2.77 2.27 -4.46
N ILE A 90 3.48 3.02 -3.63
CA ILE A 90 4.90 3.30 -3.76
C ILE A 90 5.68 2.19 -3.06
N LEU A 91 6.59 1.54 -3.77
CA LEU A 91 7.35 0.39 -3.32
C LEU A 91 8.72 0.83 -2.80
N LYS A 92 8.91 0.71 -1.48
CA LYS A 92 10.15 1.06 -0.79
C LYS A 92 10.84 -0.18 -0.24
N GLU A 93 12.13 -0.29 -0.46
CA GLU A 93 12.94 -1.30 0.22
C GLU A 93 13.11 -1.00 1.72
N SER A 94 13.08 -2.03 2.55
CA SER A 94 13.42 -1.89 3.97
C SER A 94 14.87 -1.44 4.11
N SER A 95 15.10 -0.35 4.80
CA SER A 95 16.42 0.32 4.92
C SER A 95 17.03 0.79 3.59
N GLY A 96 16.28 0.74 2.49
CA GLY A 96 16.73 1.12 1.15
C GLY A 96 15.87 2.23 0.51
N PRO A 97 16.05 2.48 -0.80
CA PRO A 97 15.33 3.51 -1.54
C PRO A 97 13.90 3.10 -1.89
N ILE A 98 13.15 4.02 -2.47
CA ILE A 98 12.00 3.71 -3.30
C ILE A 98 12.53 3.28 -4.66
N CYS A 99 12.01 2.18 -5.19
CA CYS A 99 12.48 1.58 -6.43
C CYS A 99 11.34 1.14 -7.38
N GLY A 100 10.08 1.40 -7.01
CA GLY A 100 8.96 1.05 -7.85
C GLY A 100 7.66 1.69 -7.42
N VAL A 101 6.68 1.56 -8.30
CA VAL A 101 5.30 2.00 -8.09
C VAL A 101 4.36 1.03 -8.80
N CYS A 102 3.16 0.84 -8.26
CA CYS A 102 2.12 0.02 -8.88
C CYS A 102 0.72 0.53 -8.49
N VAL A 103 -0.30 -0.07 -9.07
CA VAL A 103 -1.71 0.16 -8.74
C VAL A 103 -2.25 -1.04 -7.98
N VAL A 104 -3.06 -0.81 -6.96
CA VAL A 104 -3.86 -1.85 -6.31
C VAL A 104 -5.13 -2.06 -7.14
N SER A 105 -5.23 -3.17 -7.87
CA SER A 105 -6.42 -3.45 -8.68
C SER A 105 -7.55 -4.05 -7.86
N HIS A 106 -7.22 -4.73 -6.75
CA HIS A 106 -8.21 -5.26 -5.82
C HIS A 106 -7.66 -5.37 -4.41
N ALA A 107 -8.49 -5.08 -3.40
CA ALA A 107 -8.14 -5.24 -2.00
C ALA A 107 -9.18 -6.12 -1.28
N TRP A 108 -8.70 -7.10 -0.51
CA TRP A 108 -9.51 -7.96 0.35
C TRP A 108 -9.15 -7.71 1.81
N TYR A 109 -10.15 -7.74 2.66
CA TYR A 109 -10.01 -7.52 4.10
C TYR A 109 -10.58 -8.70 4.87
N TYR A 110 -9.77 -9.29 5.72
CA TYR A 110 -10.14 -10.45 6.52
C TYR A 110 -10.02 -10.13 8.02
N GLN A 111 -11.07 -10.39 8.75
CA GLN A 111 -10.97 -10.69 10.17
C GLN A 111 -10.64 -12.17 10.28
N LEU A 112 -9.46 -12.48 10.82
CA LEU A 112 -8.89 -13.82 10.73
C LEU A 112 -9.60 -14.81 11.65
N ASN A 113 -9.95 -15.94 11.07
CA ASN A 113 -10.53 -17.14 11.70
C ASN A 113 -10.11 -18.35 10.86
N PRO A 114 -10.40 -19.61 11.28
CA PRO A 114 -9.97 -20.78 10.52
C PRO A 114 -10.42 -20.81 9.06
N ALA A 115 -11.62 -20.32 8.75
CA ALA A 115 -12.14 -20.30 7.37
C ALA A 115 -11.38 -19.26 6.52
N SER A 116 -11.17 -18.06 7.04
CA SER A 116 -10.43 -17.01 6.32
C SER A 116 -8.95 -17.36 6.09
N TRP A 117 -8.32 -18.12 6.98
CA TRP A 117 -6.99 -18.64 6.75
C TRP A 117 -6.96 -19.57 5.54
N SER A 118 -7.91 -20.52 5.47
CA SER A 118 -8.04 -21.41 4.32
C SER A 118 -8.27 -20.66 3.00
N ASP A 119 -9.01 -19.54 3.03
CA ASP A 119 -9.20 -18.69 1.85
C ASP A 119 -7.91 -17.97 1.43
N ILE A 120 -7.14 -17.48 2.39
CA ILE A 120 -5.88 -16.78 2.12
C ILE A 120 -4.81 -17.73 1.60
N GLU A 121 -4.74 -18.96 2.13
CA GLU A 121 -3.80 -19.98 1.70
C GLU A 121 -3.95 -20.37 0.23
N LYS A 122 -5.14 -20.21 -0.37
CA LYS A 122 -5.35 -20.40 -1.82
C LYS A 122 -4.53 -19.45 -2.69
N TYR A 123 -4.07 -18.34 -2.14
CA TYR A 123 -3.23 -17.36 -2.81
C TYR A 123 -1.72 -17.56 -2.54
N ALA A 124 -1.29 -18.65 -1.89
CA ALA A 124 0.09 -18.87 -1.46
C ALA A 124 1.11 -18.64 -2.58
N SER A 125 0.86 -19.17 -3.79
CA SER A 125 1.72 -18.97 -4.96
C SER A 125 1.79 -17.50 -5.38
N ALA A 126 0.67 -16.79 -5.46
CA ALA A 126 0.61 -15.37 -5.82
C ALA A 126 1.23 -14.47 -4.75
N LEU A 127 1.26 -14.93 -3.51
CA LEU A 127 1.92 -14.29 -2.38
C LEU A 127 3.43 -14.59 -2.32
N CYS A 128 3.92 -15.58 -3.09
CA CYS A 128 5.25 -16.17 -2.96
C CYS A 128 5.55 -16.63 -1.54
N MET A 129 4.61 -17.37 -0.94
CA MET A 129 4.64 -17.79 0.47
C MET A 129 4.29 -19.27 0.60
N ASP A 130 5.07 -20.11 -0.06
CA ASP A 130 4.90 -21.56 -0.03
C ASP A 130 5.51 -22.21 1.24
N ASP A 131 6.19 -21.42 2.09
CA ASP A 131 6.82 -21.89 3.31
C ASP A 131 5.84 -21.91 4.50
N SER A 132 5.67 -23.08 5.11
CA SER A 132 4.84 -23.27 6.31
C SER A 132 5.29 -22.40 7.49
N ALA A 133 6.59 -22.13 7.63
CA ALA A 133 7.14 -21.29 8.70
C ALA A 133 6.65 -19.83 8.61
N PHE A 134 6.35 -19.34 7.41
CA PHE A 134 5.74 -18.02 7.25
C PHE A 134 4.34 -17.98 7.89
N TRP A 135 3.51 -18.97 7.58
CA TRP A 135 2.13 -19.03 8.08
C TRP A 135 2.08 -19.15 9.60
N GLU A 136 2.97 -19.96 10.18
CA GLU A 136 3.08 -20.09 11.64
C GLU A 136 3.38 -18.74 12.31
N LYS A 137 4.31 -17.95 11.76
CA LYS A 137 4.65 -16.62 12.28
C LYS A 137 3.49 -15.63 12.22
N LYS A 138 2.50 -15.85 11.34
CA LYS A 138 1.34 -14.98 11.17
C LYS A 138 0.12 -15.42 11.97
N ARG A 139 0.13 -16.59 12.61
CA ARG A 139 -1.01 -17.14 13.36
C ARG A 139 -1.54 -16.23 14.48
N ALA A 140 -0.69 -15.37 15.05
CA ALA A 140 -1.11 -14.40 16.08
C ALA A 140 -1.85 -13.18 15.51
N ALA A 141 -1.92 -13.01 14.19
CA ALA A 141 -2.64 -11.90 13.58
C ALA A 141 -4.15 -12.07 13.70
N CYS A 142 -4.86 -10.95 13.86
CA CYS A 142 -6.32 -10.90 13.90
C CYS A 142 -6.94 -10.34 12.61
N PHE A 143 -6.14 -9.61 11.82
CA PHE A 143 -6.57 -8.95 10.60
C PHE A 143 -5.57 -9.18 9.48
N ALA A 144 -6.08 -9.32 8.26
CA ALA A 144 -5.26 -9.34 7.05
C ALA A 144 -5.84 -8.42 5.97
N THR A 145 -4.94 -7.80 5.21
CA THR A 145 -5.25 -7.10 3.97
C THR A 145 -4.45 -7.76 2.86
N LEU A 146 -5.13 -8.25 1.85
CA LEU A 146 -4.52 -8.73 0.61
C LEU A 146 -4.76 -7.70 -0.49
N MET A 147 -3.77 -7.45 -1.33
CA MET A 147 -3.85 -6.47 -2.40
C MET A 147 -3.27 -7.06 -3.68
N ARG A 148 -4.06 -7.10 -4.74
CA ARG A 148 -3.57 -7.46 -6.07
C ARG A 148 -2.86 -6.26 -6.66
N LEU A 149 -1.63 -6.49 -7.11
CA LEU A 149 -0.74 -5.47 -7.65
C LEU A 149 -0.70 -5.58 -9.17
N GLU A 150 -0.95 -4.47 -9.85
CA GLU A 150 -0.91 -4.37 -11.30
C GLU A 150 -0.09 -3.16 -11.75
N ASN A 151 0.33 -3.16 -13.02
CA ASN A 151 1.13 -2.09 -13.59
C ASN A 151 2.40 -1.77 -12.80
N VAL A 152 3.04 -2.83 -12.26
CA VAL A 152 4.27 -2.67 -11.50
C VAL A 152 5.36 -2.09 -12.40
N THR A 153 5.84 -0.91 -12.04
CA THR A 153 6.85 -0.17 -12.78
C THR A 153 8.05 0.11 -11.89
N ARG A 154 9.24 -0.31 -12.33
CA ARG A 154 10.49 0.11 -11.69
C ARG A 154 10.72 1.59 -11.95
N VAL A 155 11.18 2.29 -10.94
CA VAL A 155 11.67 3.66 -11.08
C VAL A 155 13.14 3.71 -10.66
N PRO A 156 13.93 4.64 -11.21
CA PRO A 156 15.26 4.92 -10.67
C PRO A 156 15.18 5.23 -9.18
N ASP A 157 16.10 4.70 -8.42
CA ASP A 157 16.12 4.79 -6.96
C ASP A 157 15.92 6.22 -6.46
N ILE A 158 14.93 6.37 -5.57
CA ILE A 158 14.69 7.63 -4.87
C ILE A 158 15.09 7.44 -3.41
N PRO A 159 16.22 8.02 -2.97
CA PRO A 159 16.62 7.97 -1.57
C PRO A 159 15.59 8.70 -0.70
N VAL A 160 15.06 8.02 0.32
CA VAL A 160 14.10 8.61 1.26
C VAL A 160 14.52 8.28 2.68
N GLN A 161 14.75 9.31 3.47
CA GLN A 161 14.91 9.17 4.90
C GLN A 161 13.53 9.14 5.55
N LYS A 162 12.97 7.94 5.67
CA LYS A 162 11.68 7.71 6.31
C LYS A 162 11.85 7.67 7.82
N LEU A 163 11.34 8.68 8.50
CA LEU A 163 11.37 8.78 9.98
C LEU A 163 10.26 7.94 10.65
N ASP A 164 9.23 7.54 9.91
CA ASP A 164 8.13 6.72 10.40
C ASP A 164 8.54 5.23 10.40
N PRO A 165 8.53 4.53 11.55
CA PRO A 165 8.95 3.13 11.62
C PRO A 165 7.95 2.15 11.00
N ARG A 166 6.72 2.57 10.72
CA ARG A 166 5.67 1.68 10.21
C ARG A 166 6.00 1.14 8.83
N GLY A 167 5.66 -0.11 8.57
CA GLY A 167 5.81 -0.75 7.26
C GLY A 167 4.81 -0.26 6.20
N TRP A 168 3.84 0.61 6.61
CA TRP A 168 2.82 1.20 5.74
C TRP A 168 2.52 2.63 6.15
N VAL A 169 2.47 3.54 5.17
CA VAL A 169 2.12 4.95 5.39
C VAL A 169 1.11 5.39 4.35
N VAL A 170 0.02 6.00 4.79
CA VAL A 170 -0.94 6.67 3.90
C VAL A 170 -0.40 8.09 3.63
N LEU A 171 -0.01 8.36 2.39
CA LEU A 171 0.52 9.66 1.97
C LEU A 171 -0.60 10.60 1.54
N LYS A 172 -1.59 10.07 0.83
CA LYS A 172 -2.83 10.77 0.46
C LYS A 172 -3.99 9.82 0.66
N ASP A 173 -4.98 10.26 1.43
CA ASP A 173 -6.21 9.51 1.67
C ASP A 173 -7.29 9.89 0.64
N VAL A 174 -8.19 8.95 0.37
CA VAL A 174 -9.37 9.18 -0.47
C VAL A 174 -10.29 10.19 0.20
N LYS A 175 -10.75 11.20 -0.52
CA LYS A 175 -11.79 12.09 -0.02
C LYS A 175 -13.11 11.33 0.09
N ARG A 176 -13.49 10.96 1.31
CA ARG A 176 -14.82 10.40 1.55
C ARG A 176 -15.86 11.48 1.27
N GLN A 177 -16.70 11.32 0.24
CA GLN A 177 -17.91 12.11 0.10
C GLN A 177 -18.73 11.93 1.38
N ARG A 178 -18.94 13.02 2.13
CA ARG A 178 -19.94 13.02 3.19
C ARG A 178 -21.28 12.91 2.48
N SER A 179 -21.93 11.76 2.58
CA SER A 179 -23.34 11.62 2.25
C SER A 179 -24.09 12.60 3.14
N LEU A 180 -24.61 13.65 2.55
CA LEU A 180 -25.63 14.49 3.17
C LEU A 180 -26.94 13.72 3.03
N LEU A 181 -27.26 12.89 4.02
CA LEU A 181 -28.59 12.37 4.32
C LEU A 181 -29.10 13.03 5.57
#